data_beb24c6ce625e0001b430aa97b51a245
#
_entry.id   beb24c6ce625e0001b430aa97b51a245
#
_cell.length_a   1.000
_cell.length_b   1.000
_cell.length_c   1.000
_cell.angle_alpha   90.00
_cell.angle_beta   90.00
_cell.angle_gamma   90.00
#
_symmetry.space_group_name_H-M   'P 1'
#
loop_
_entity.id
_entity.type
_entity.pdbx_description
1 polymer ?
#
loop_
_entity_poly.entity_id
_entity_poly.type
_entity_poly.pdbx_seq_one_letter_code
_entity_poly.pdbx_strand_id
1 'polypeptide(L)'
;MSFRVRLTRDAEADLERLFDFVLQRELARGSGDLTLPEQAPAALRSGIATLKSSPFTCRKVGRSPFLRELIVPFGRSGHVVLFEIEDAANVVVVAARHQLEDDYH
;
A
#
# COMPACT_ATOMS: atom_id res chain seq x y z
N MET A 1 11.01 -15.80 11.31
CA MET A 1 9.78 -16.48 10.91
C MET A 1 9.15 -15.75 9.73
N SER A 2 8.66 -16.47 8.75
CA SER A 2 8.14 -15.86 7.53
C SER A 2 6.62 -15.97 7.48
N PHE A 3 5.95 -14.86 7.14
CA PHE A 3 4.51 -14.83 6.94
C PHE A 3 4.17 -15.04 5.47
N ARG A 4 3.03 -15.68 5.23
CA ARG A 4 2.44 -15.77 3.90
C ARG A 4 1.57 -14.54 3.70
N VAL A 5 1.87 -13.73 2.70
CA VAL A 5 1.16 -12.49 2.43
C VAL A 5 0.31 -12.66 1.18
N ARG A 6 -0.99 -12.39 1.31
CA ARG A 6 -1.92 -12.40 0.18
C ARG A 6 -2.68 -11.08 0.11
N LEU A 7 -3.23 -10.79 -1.07
CA LEU A 7 -4.01 -9.58 -1.30
C LEU A 7 -5.45 -9.96 -1.64
N THR A 8 -6.41 -9.20 -1.10
CA THR A 8 -7.80 -9.33 -1.53
C THR A 8 -7.97 -8.77 -2.93
N ARG A 9 -9.11 -9.06 -3.56
CA ARG A 9 -9.45 -8.48 -4.86
C ARG A 9 -9.50 -6.96 -4.79
N ASP A 10 -10.04 -6.42 -3.71
CA ASP A 10 -10.10 -4.97 -3.51
C ASP A 10 -8.71 -4.37 -3.42
N ALA A 11 -7.78 -5.04 -2.72
CA ALA A 11 -6.40 -4.58 -2.65
C ALA A 11 -5.72 -4.60 -4.01
N GLU A 12 -5.93 -5.67 -4.80
CA GLU A 12 -5.37 -5.73 -6.16
C GLU A 12 -5.94 -4.61 -7.04
N ALA A 13 -7.24 -4.34 -6.95
CA ALA A 13 -7.88 -3.26 -7.67
C ALA A 13 -7.32 -1.90 -7.24
N ASP A 14 -7.03 -1.74 -5.95
CA ASP A 14 -6.41 -0.52 -5.45
C ASP A 14 -5.03 -0.27 -6.05
N LEU A 15 -4.22 -1.33 -6.24
CA LEU A 15 -2.92 -1.17 -6.86
C LEU A 15 -3.05 -0.64 -8.30
N GLU A 16 -4.03 -1.13 -9.05
CA GLU A 16 -4.29 -0.64 -10.40
C GLU A 16 -4.81 0.79 -10.38
N ARG A 17 -5.72 1.10 -9.48
CA ARG A 17 -6.27 2.45 -9.32
C ARG A 17 -5.18 3.47 -8.96
N LEU A 18 -4.21 3.07 -8.16
CA LEU A 18 -3.14 3.97 -7.75
C LEU A 18 -2.21 4.35 -8.89
N PHE A 19 -2.04 3.47 -9.87
CA PHE A 19 -1.35 3.85 -11.10
C PHE A 19 -2.04 5.05 -11.75
N ASP A 20 -3.37 4.96 -11.92
CA ASP A 20 -4.15 6.03 -12.54
C ASP A 20 -4.12 7.31 -11.70
N PHE A 21 -4.21 7.16 -10.38
CA PHE A 21 -4.18 8.30 -9.47
C PHE A 21 -2.86 9.07 -9.59
N VAL A 22 -1.73 8.37 -9.60
CA VAL A 22 -0.42 9.00 -9.74
C VAL A 22 -0.27 9.64 -11.12
N LEU A 23 -0.76 8.97 -12.16
CA LEU A 23 -0.73 9.50 -13.52
C LEU A 23 -1.50 10.82 -13.60
N GLN A 24 -2.72 10.88 -13.07
CA GLN A 24 -3.52 12.10 -13.11
C GLN A 24 -2.85 13.24 -12.36
N ARG A 25 -2.22 12.95 -11.23
CA ARG A 25 -1.51 13.98 -10.47
C ARG A 25 -0.34 14.55 -11.26
N GLU A 26 0.44 13.69 -11.92
CA GLU A 26 1.60 14.15 -12.69
C GLU A 26 1.17 14.91 -13.94
N LEU A 27 0.08 14.49 -14.58
CA LEU A 27 -0.47 15.25 -15.71
C LEU A 27 -0.97 16.63 -15.27
N ALA A 28 -1.63 16.71 -14.12
CA ALA A 28 -2.17 17.96 -13.60
C ALA A 28 -1.08 18.97 -13.24
N ARG A 29 0.13 18.51 -12.94
CA ARG A 29 1.25 19.39 -12.61
C ARG A 29 1.89 20.05 -13.84
N GLY A 30 1.59 19.54 -15.04
CA GLY A 30 2.12 20.08 -16.28
C GLY A 30 3.61 19.78 -16.53
N SER A 31 4.44 19.84 -15.50
CA SER A 31 5.87 19.52 -15.57
C SER A 31 6.20 18.30 -14.71
N GLY A 32 5.21 17.44 -14.44
CA GLY A 32 5.38 16.26 -13.62
C GLY A 32 6.18 15.16 -14.30
N ASP A 33 6.63 14.22 -13.51
CA ASP A 33 7.42 13.08 -13.96
C ASP A 33 6.47 11.93 -14.35
N LEU A 34 6.34 11.70 -15.66
CA LEU A 34 5.46 10.65 -16.18
C LEU A 34 6.03 9.25 -16.04
N THR A 35 7.25 9.10 -15.50
CA THR A 35 7.78 7.77 -15.16
C THR A 35 7.27 7.29 -13.79
N LEU A 36 6.81 8.19 -12.92
CA LEU A 36 6.33 7.83 -11.59
C LEU A 36 5.15 6.87 -11.59
N PRO A 37 4.11 7.05 -12.45
CA PRO A 37 2.98 6.12 -12.43
C PRO A 37 3.38 4.66 -12.65
N GLU A 38 4.37 4.42 -13.51
CA GLU A 38 4.85 3.07 -13.80
C GLU A 38 5.62 2.47 -12.62
N GLN A 39 6.23 3.30 -11.79
CA GLN A 39 7.01 2.87 -10.65
C GLN A 39 6.15 2.57 -9.42
N ALA A 40 4.93 3.11 -9.35
CA ALA A 40 4.08 2.99 -8.17
C ALA A 40 3.71 1.53 -7.83
N PRO A 41 3.26 0.69 -8.79
CA PRO A 41 2.97 -0.71 -8.47
C PRO A 41 4.18 -1.48 -7.94
N ALA A 42 5.36 -1.24 -8.53
CA ALA A 42 6.57 -1.91 -8.08
C ALA A 42 6.97 -1.49 -6.66
N ALA A 43 6.86 -0.20 -6.35
CA ALA A 43 7.16 0.31 -5.01
C ALA A 43 6.21 -0.30 -3.97
N LEU A 44 4.91 -0.38 -4.31
CA LEU A 44 3.91 -0.98 -3.44
C LEU A 44 4.19 -2.47 -3.20
N ARG A 45 4.49 -3.22 -4.26
CA ARG A 45 4.77 -4.65 -4.12
C ARG A 45 6.04 -4.90 -3.31
N SER A 46 7.07 -4.07 -3.48
CA SER A 46 8.28 -4.16 -2.66
C SER A 46 8.00 -3.88 -1.19
N GLY A 47 7.19 -2.84 -0.91
CA GLY A 47 6.77 -2.54 0.46
C GLY A 47 5.97 -3.66 1.08
N ILE A 48 4.99 -4.19 0.35
CA ILE A 48 4.16 -5.30 0.81
C ILE A 48 5.01 -6.54 1.09
N ALA A 49 6.06 -6.77 0.31
CA ALA A 49 6.94 -7.92 0.53
C ALA A 49 7.64 -7.87 1.89
N THR A 50 7.83 -6.69 2.48
CA THR A 50 8.43 -6.58 3.82
C THR A 50 7.55 -7.20 4.90
N LEU A 51 6.25 -7.33 4.64
CA LEU A 51 5.31 -7.94 5.59
C LEU A 51 5.56 -9.44 5.78
N LYS A 52 6.31 -10.07 4.89
CA LYS A 52 6.70 -11.47 5.05
C LYS A 52 7.56 -11.68 6.29
N SER A 53 8.30 -10.67 6.72
CA SER A 53 9.20 -10.79 7.86
C SER A 53 8.85 -9.89 9.04
N SER A 54 8.17 -8.76 8.83
CA SER A 54 8.02 -7.76 9.88
C SER A 54 6.66 -7.06 9.92
N PRO A 55 5.53 -7.81 9.92
CA PRO A 55 4.22 -7.14 9.96
C PRO A 55 3.95 -6.41 11.28
N PHE A 56 4.52 -6.88 12.39
CA PHE A 56 4.30 -6.28 13.71
C PHE A 56 5.07 -4.98 13.94
N THR A 57 5.96 -4.60 13.05
CA THR A 57 6.67 -3.32 13.16
C THR A 57 5.85 -2.15 12.60
N CYS A 58 4.76 -2.45 11.88
CA CYS A 58 3.89 -1.41 11.31
C CYS A 58 2.94 -0.87 12.37
N ARG A 59 2.44 0.36 12.14
CA ARG A 59 1.57 1.01 13.12
C ARG A 59 0.20 0.36 13.19
N LYS A 60 -0.39 0.39 14.38
CA LYS A 60 -1.72 -0.14 14.62
C LYS A 60 -2.80 0.79 14.08
N VAL A 61 -3.93 0.22 13.69
CA VAL A 61 -5.10 0.97 13.24
C VAL A 61 -6.27 0.58 14.14
N GLY A 62 -6.91 1.58 14.74
CA GLY A 62 -8.02 1.32 15.64
C GLY A 62 -7.59 0.60 16.91
N ARG A 63 -8.46 -0.27 17.41
CA ARG A 63 -8.23 -0.94 18.69
C ARG A 63 -7.62 -2.33 18.54
N SER A 64 -7.64 -2.90 17.33
CA SER A 64 -7.09 -4.23 17.12
C SER A 64 -5.58 -4.17 16.95
N PRO A 65 -4.80 -4.99 17.67
CA PRO A 65 -3.36 -5.05 17.45
C PRO A 65 -3.00 -5.75 16.14
N PHE A 66 -3.97 -6.36 15.47
CA PHE A 66 -3.75 -7.13 14.25
C PHE A 66 -4.08 -6.38 12.97
N LEU A 67 -4.81 -5.27 13.06
CA LEU A 67 -5.07 -4.40 11.92
C LEU A 67 -4.01 -3.30 11.92
N ARG A 68 -3.23 -3.22 10.83
CA ARG A 68 -2.08 -2.32 10.77
C ARG A 68 -1.97 -1.63 9.43
N GLU A 69 -1.20 -0.56 9.42
CA GLU A 69 -0.90 0.20 8.20
C GLU A 69 0.60 0.22 7.95
N LEU A 70 0.96 -0.05 6.70
CA LEU A 70 2.33 0.09 6.21
C LEU A 70 2.40 1.39 5.39
N ILE A 71 3.38 2.24 5.71
CA ILE A 71 3.65 3.44 4.93
C ILE A 71 4.73 3.10 3.91
N VAL A 72 4.44 3.31 2.63
CA VAL A 72 5.39 3.08 1.53
C VAL A 72 5.75 4.43 0.94
N PRO A 73 6.96 4.95 1.22
CA PRO A 73 7.40 6.21 0.62
C PRO A 73 7.45 6.09 -0.90
N PHE A 74 6.97 7.13 -1.59
CA PHE A 74 6.97 7.13 -3.04
C PHE A 74 6.94 8.56 -3.56
N GLY A 75 7.97 8.95 -4.31
CA GLY A 75 8.08 10.32 -4.82
C GLY A 75 8.09 11.33 -3.68
N ARG A 76 7.24 12.35 -3.77
CA ARG A 76 7.11 13.41 -2.76
C ARG A 76 6.11 13.08 -1.67
N SER A 77 5.45 11.95 -1.77
CA SER A 77 4.42 11.55 -0.84
C SER A 77 4.59 10.06 -0.57
N GLY A 78 3.51 9.32 -0.44
CA GLY A 78 3.60 7.89 -0.23
C GLY A 78 2.26 7.22 -0.35
N HIS A 79 2.29 5.92 -0.17
CA HIS A 79 1.11 5.08 -0.15
C HIS A 79 0.91 4.50 1.23
N VAL A 80 -0.34 4.22 1.57
CA VAL A 80 -0.71 3.58 2.83
C VAL A 80 -1.35 2.26 2.48
N VAL A 81 -0.83 1.18 3.06
CA VAL A 81 -1.33 -0.18 2.83
C VAL A 81 -1.96 -0.68 4.12
N LEU A 82 -3.24 -1.01 4.05
CA LEU A 82 -3.98 -1.56 5.18
C LEU A 82 -3.94 -3.08 5.12
N PHE A 83 -3.52 -3.71 6.19
CA PHE A 83 -3.44 -5.17 6.24
C PHE A 83 -3.84 -5.70 7.61
N GLU A 84 -4.18 -6.97 7.65
CA GLU A 84 -4.51 -7.68 8.88
C GLU A 84 -3.59 -8.86 9.06
N ILE A 85 -3.08 -9.02 10.29
CA ILE A 85 -2.32 -10.20 10.68
C ILE A 85 -3.34 -11.23 11.14
N GLU A 86 -3.60 -12.23 10.30
CA GLU A 86 -4.66 -13.22 10.58
C GLU A 86 -4.26 -14.21 11.65
N ASP A 87 -2.99 -14.64 11.63
CA ASP A 87 -2.46 -15.58 12.61
C ASP A 87 -0.92 -15.53 12.56
N ALA A 88 -0.25 -16.48 13.21
CA ALA A 88 1.21 -16.50 13.29
C ALA A 88 1.91 -16.74 11.96
N ALA A 89 1.17 -17.08 10.90
CA ALA A 89 1.76 -17.43 9.61
C ALA A 89 1.14 -16.68 8.43
N ASN A 90 0.05 -15.93 8.62
CA ASN A 90 -0.70 -15.35 7.51
C ASN A 90 -1.02 -13.88 7.71
N VAL A 91 -0.79 -13.10 6.64
CA VAL A 91 -1.12 -11.67 6.56
C VAL A 91 -1.96 -11.46 5.31
N VAL A 92 -3.03 -10.68 5.41
CA VAL A 92 -3.85 -10.32 4.26
C VAL A 92 -3.85 -8.80 4.09
N VAL A 93 -3.49 -8.35 2.89
CA VAL A 93 -3.59 -6.94 2.50
C VAL A 93 -5.00 -6.70 1.99
N VAL A 94 -5.70 -5.75 2.60
CA VAL A 94 -7.13 -5.51 2.32
C VAL A 94 -7.39 -4.25 1.53
N ALA A 95 -6.48 -3.28 1.57
CA ALA A 95 -6.66 -2.01 0.84
C ALA A 95 -5.34 -1.28 0.70
N ALA A 96 -5.28 -0.37 -0.27
CA ALA A 96 -4.17 0.56 -0.40
C ALA A 96 -4.72 1.90 -0.90
N ARG A 97 -4.07 3.00 -0.49
CA ARG A 97 -4.44 4.34 -0.92
C ARG A 97 -3.20 5.22 -1.01
N HIS A 98 -3.32 6.32 -1.73
CA HIS A 98 -2.32 7.38 -1.69
C HIS A 98 -2.53 8.18 -0.40
N GLN A 99 -1.45 8.71 0.17
CA GLN A 99 -1.53 9.49 1.41
C GLN A 99 -2.48 10.69 1.32
N LEU A 100 -2.65 11.26 0.12
CA LEU A 100 -3.51 12.41 -0.10
C LEU A 100 -4.97 12.04 -0.35
N GLU A 101 -5.30 10.76 -0.44
CA GLU A 101 -6.70 10.32 -0.49
C GLU A 101 -7.29 10.32 0.92
N ASP A 102 -8.56 10.65 1.04
CA ASP A 102 -9.19 10.81 2.34
C ASP A 102 -9.45 9.48 3.04
N ASP A 103 -9.71 8.42 2.27
CA ASP A 103 -10.12 7.15 2.87
C ASP A 103 -9.83 5.98 1.92
N TYR A 104 -9.92 4.79 2.46
CA TYR A 104 -10.01 3.57 1.69
C TYR A 104 -11.40 3.46 1.09
N HIS A 105 -11.51 2.82 -0.03
CA HIS A 105 -12.79 2.68 -0.74
C HIS A 105 -14.02 2.46 0.13
#